data_0d173cd37e7d9de586975561f2c4904d
#
_entry.id   0d173cd37e7d9de586975561f2c4904d
#
_cell.length_a   1.000
_cell.length_b   1.000
_cell.length_c   1.000
_cell.angle_alpha   90.00
_cell.angle_beta   90.00
_cell.angle_gamma   90.00
#
_symmetry.space_group_name_H-M   'P 1'
#
loop_
_entity.id
_entity.type
_entity.pdbx_description
1 polymer ?
#
loop_
_entity_poly.entity_id
_entity_poly.type
_entity_poly.pdbx_seq_one_letter_code
_entity_poly.pdbx_strand_id
1 'polypeptide(L)'
;MHLTGGVFLSILTTSLILNKITLEPIKILIADDHVLYRAGVKTALSSKSDVKVIAEADNGMHLLNMLKMVHPDVILLDIQMPVMDGITALPEIKKNWPNIKVVMLTMLEDHSMITKLMELGANSYLSKTSDIEVIYEAIKTCFEQDYFFNALTNKALLTNLKQRNHLSPQKVVQQEANLNDKEMLILKLMCGEKTTKEIADMVDLSPRTVEAIRDKLKVKTGAKSTAGLIMYAVKHNILNEEI
;
A
#
# COMPACT_ATOMS: atom_id res chain seq x y z
N MET A 1 26.26 -55.22 5.72
CA MET A 1 26.32 -54.34 4.56
C MET A 1 24.90 -54.07 4.09
N HIS A 2 24.26 -53.00 4.52
CA HIS A 2 23.03 -52.38 3.96
C HIS A 2 22.50 -51.32 4.95
N LEU A 3 22.96 -50.09 4.81
CA LEU A 3 22.35 -48.92 5.45
C LEU A 3 22.60 -47.72 4.55
N THR A 4 21.80 -47.52 3.48
CA THR A 4 21.83 -46.31 2.67
C THR A 4 20.46 -45.90 2.08
N GLY A 5 19.35 -46.55 2.48
CA GLY A 5 18.01 -46.25 1.94
C GLY A 5 17.17 -45.23 2.70
N GLY A 6 17.49 -44.94 3.96
CA GLY A 6 16.60 -44.14 4.83
C GLY A 6 16.74 -42.61 4.72
N VAL A 7 17.91 -42.13 4.34
CA VAL A 7 18.19 -40.67 4.34
C VAL A 7 17.68 -40.00 3.05
N PHE A 8 17.66 -40.73 1.93
CA PHE A 8 17.18 -40.20 0.65
C PHE A 8 15.66 -40.02 0.59
N LEU A 9 14.91 -40.86 1.30
CA LEU A 9 13.44 -40.73 1.36
C LEU A 9 12.98 -39.57 2.22
N SER A 10 13.74 -39.24 3.27
CA SER A 10 13.44 -38.10 4.18
C SER A 10 13.66 -36.75 3.50
N ILE A 11 14.67 -36.62 2.63
CA ILE A 11 14.97 -35.39 1.90
C ILE A 11 13.93 -35.13 0.79
N LEU A 12 13.46 -36.17 0.12
CA LEU A 12 12.40 -36.03 -0.89
C LEU A 12 11.03 -35.69 -0.29
N THR A 13 10.69 -36.25 0.86
CA THR A 13 9.44 -35.90 1.56
C THR A 13 9.48 -34.49 2.14
N THR A 14 10.61 -34.02 2.65
CA THR A 14 10.75 -32.63 3.14
C THR A 14 10.72 -31.63 1.97
N SER A 15 11.30 -31.93 0.83
CA SER A 15 11.24 -31.10 -0.38
C SER A 15 9.82 -31.03 -0.98
N LEU A 16 9.05 -32.12 -0.92
CA LEU A 16 7.66 -32.17 -1.37
C LEU A 16 6.69 -31.44 -0.41
N ILE A 17 7.02 -31.40 0.87
CA ILE A 17 6.24 -30.66 1.89
C ILE A 17 6.53 -29.15 1.81
N LEU A 18 7.76 -28.73 1.52
CA LEU A 18 8.12 -27.32 1.31
C LEU A 18 7.51 -26.73 0.04
N ASN A 19 7.20 -27.53 -0.98
CA ASN A 19 6.58 -27.06 -2.23
C ASN A 19 5.03 -26.97 -2.17
N LYS A 20 4.40 -27.20 -1.01
CA LYS A 20 2.95 -27.12 -0.83
C LYS A 20 2.55 -26.17 0.28
N ILE A 21 3.29 -25.09 0.47
CA ILE A 21 2.73 -23.89 1.09
C ILE A 21 1.91 -23.22 -0.03
N THR A 22 0.68 -23.66 -0.20
CA THR A 22 -0.32 -22.86 -0.94
C THR A 22 -0.51 -21.61 -0.12
N LEU A 23 0.23 -20.54 -0.46
CA LEU A 23 -0.06 -19.21 0.06
C LEU A 23 -1.55 -18.97 -0.22
N GLU A 24 -2.33 -18.67 0.82
CA GLU A 24 -3.73 -18.28 0.60
C GLU A 24 -3.77 -17.14 -0.41
N PRO A 25 -4.71 -17.16 -1.36
CA PRO A 25 -4.81 -16.10 -2.36
C PRO A 25 -5.12 -14.77 -1.67
N ILE A 26 -4.53 -13.69 -2.17
CA ILE A 26 -4.82 -12.31 -1.73
C ILE A 26 -6.31 -12.05 -1.91
N LYS A 27 -6.99 -11.72 -0.82
CA LYS A 27 -8.45 -11.50 -0.79
C LYS A 27 -8.76 -10.07 -1.20
N ILE A 28 -9.56 -9.92 -2.25
CA ILE A 28 -9.87 -8.62 -2.83
C ILE A 28 -11.35 -8.30 -2.64
N LEU A 29 -11.65 -7.07 -2.26
CA LEU A 29 -12.98 -6.49 -2.35
C LEU A 29 -12.97 -5.39 -3.42
N ILE A 30 -13.97 -5.38 -4.32
CA ILE A 30 -14.11 -4.35 -5.35
C ILE A 30 -15.31 -3.46 -4.97
N ALA A 31 -15.10 -2.17 -4.84
CA ALA A 31 -16.13 -1.17 -4.61
C ALA A 31 -16.18 -0.18 -5.79
N ASP A 32 -17.25 -0.26 -6.57
CA ASP A 32 -17.48 0.53 -7.79
C ASP A 32 -18.97 0.49 -8.13
N ASP A 33 -19.59 1.56 -8.56
CA ASP A 33 -21.01 1.58 -8.93
C ASP A 33 -21.28 1.03 -10.35
N HIS A 34 -20.23 0.93 -11.19
CA HIS A 34 -20.32 0.41 -12.56
C HIS A 34 -20.28 -1.11 -12.58
N VAL A 35 -21.45 -1.75 -12.71
CA VAL A 35 -21.61 -3.22 -12.71
C VAL A 35 -20.72 -3.91 -13.73
N LEU A 36 -20.66 -3.39 -14.97
CA LEU A 36 -19.84 -3.99 -16.03
C LEU A 36 -18.34 -3.91 -15.74
N TYR A 37 -17.87 -2.81 -15.17
CA TYR A 37 -16.48 -2.64 -14.78
C TYR A 37 -16.10 -3.65 -13.69
N ARG A 38 -16.89 -3.76 -12.62
CA ARG A 38 -16.67 -4.76 -11.55
C ARG A 38 -16.60 -6.18 -12.11
N ALA A 39 -17.59 -6.55 -12.95
CA ALA A 39 -17.64 -7.88 -13.57
C ALA A 39 -16.42 -8.13 -14.47
N GLY A 40 -15.97 -7.14 -15.22
CA GLY A 40 -14.78 -7.20 -16.07
C GLY A 40 -13.51 -7.44 -15.27
N VAL A 41 -13.25 -6.62 -14.23
CA VAL A 41 -12.09 -6.75 -13.36
C VAL A 41 -12.10 -8.10 -12.62
N LYS A 42 -13.25 -8.51 -12.08
CA LYS A 42 -13.40 -9.82 -11.41
C LYS A 42 -13.10 -10.98 -12.34
N THR A 43 -13.62 -10.94 -13.57
CA THR A 43 -13.39 -11.99 -14.58
C THR A 43 -11.92 -12.04 -14.97
N ALA A 44 -11.30 -10.90 -15.21
CA ALA A 44 -9.88 -10.84 -15.59
C ALA A 44 -8.96 -11.32 -14.46
N LEU A 45 -9.24 -10.95 -13.21
CA LEU A 45 -8.48 -11.42 -12.04
C LEU A 45 -8.70 -12.92 -11.75
N SER A 46 -9.81 -13.52 -12.19
CA SER A 46 -10.09 -14.96 -11.97
C SER A 46 -9.09 -15.88 -12.66
N SER A 47 -8.37 -15.40 -13.68
CA SER A 47 -7.28 -16.12 -14.35
C SER A 47 -6.00 -16.24 -13.52
N LYS A 48 -5.87 -15.45 -12.46
CA LYS A 48 -4.71 -15.41 -11.57
C LYS A 48 -4.99 -16.27 -10.33
N SER A 49 -4.16 -17.26 -10.06
CA SER A 49 -4.37 -18.23 -8.97
C SER A 49 -4.06 -17.69 -7.58
N ASP A 50 -3.28 -16.62 -7.49
CA ASP A 50 -2.76 -16.02 -6.25
C ASP A 50 -3.60 -14.82 -5.76
N VAL A 51 -4.71 -14.50 -6.42
CA VAL A 51 -5.67 -13.48 -5.99
C VAL A 51 -7.10 -14.00 -6.07
N LYS A 52 -7.99 -13.49 -5.22
CA LYS A 52 -9.39 -13.89 -5.19
C LYS A 52 -10.30 -12.73 -4.82
N VAL A 53 -11.24 -12.38 -5.70
CA VAL A 53 -12.31 -11.43 -5.36
C VAL A 53 -13.31 -12.15 -4.45
N ILE A 54 -13.42 -11.69 -3.20
CA ILE A 54 -14.27 -12.30 -2.16
C ILE A 54 -15.57 -11.54 -1.96
N ALA A 55 -15.61 -10.26 -2.35
CA ALA A 55 -16.79 -9.42 -2.17
C ALA A 55 -16.83 -8.26 -3.18
N GLU A 56 -18.02 -7.72 -3.40
CA GLU A 56 -18.28 -6.57 -4.26
C GLU A 56 -19.22 -5.59 -3.55
N ALA A 57 -18.99 -4.28 -3.70
CA ALA A 57 -19.84 -3.21 -3.20
C ALA A 57 -20.13 -2.21 -4.33
N ASP A 58 -21.26 -1.54 -4.28
CA ASP A 58 -21.71 -0.56 -5.27
C ASP A 58 -21.63 0.90 -4.77
N ASN A 59 -21.23 1.06 -3.51
CA ASN A 59 -21.00 2.38 -2.89
C ASN A 59 -20.20 2.24 -1.60
N GLY A 60 -19.68 3.36 -1.08
CA GLY A 60 -18.86 3.38 0.13
C GLY A 60 -19.59 2.91 1.39
N MET A 61 -20.88 3.19 1.55
CA MET A 61 -21.66 2.73 2.70
C MET A 61 -21.83 1.19 2.68
N HIS A 62 -22.15 0.62 1.51
CA HIS A 62 -22.21 -0.82 1.32
C HIS A 62 -20.84 -1.46 1.63
N LEU A 63 -19.75 -0.89 1.11
CA LEU A 63 -18.39 -1.32 1.40
C LEU A 63 -18.11 -1.37 2.91
N LEU A 64 -18.35 -0.28 3.65
CA LEU A 64 -18.09 -0.22 5.08
C LEU A 64 -18.91 -1.25 5.88
N ASN A 65 -20.15 -1.52 5.45
CA ASN A 65 -20.98 -2.55 6.07
C ASN A 65 -20.43 -3.96 5.78
N MET A 66 -19.95 -4.22 4.57
CA MET A 66 -19.33 -5.51 4.23
C MET A 66 -18.05 -5.76 5.02
N LEU A 67 -17.22 -4.75 5.27
CA LEU A 67 -15.97 -4.88 6.04
C LEU A 67 -16.18 -5.34 7.50
N LYS A 68 -17.40 -5.24 8.02
CA LYS A 68 -17.76 -5.82 9.33
C LYS A 68 -17.89 -7.35 9.28
N MET A 69 -18.08 -7.93 8.09
CA MET A 69 -18.38 -9.35 7.88
C MET A 69 -17.27 -10.08 7.12
N VAL A 70 -16.58 -9.39 6.21
CA VAL A 70 -15.51 -9.95 5.39
C VAL A 70 -14.20 -9.21 5.63
N HIS A 71 -13.07 -9.91 5.50
CA HIS A 71 -11.74 -9.38 5.76
C HIS A 71 -10.89 -9.48 4.50
N PRO A 72 -10.99 -8.50 3.57
CA PRO A 72 -10.11 -8.43 2.42
C PRO A 72 -8.72 -7.97 2.83
N ASP A 73 -7.72 -8.38 2.06
CA ASP A 73 -6.36 -7.86 2.16
C ASP A 73 -6.21 -6.55 1.39
N VAL A 74 -6.88 -6.48 0.22
CA VAL A 74 -6.84 -5.32 -0.68
C VAL A 74 -8.25 -4.90 -1.09
N ILE A 75 -8.51 -3.61 -1.11
CA ILE A 75 -9.73 -3.00 -1.66
C ILE A 75 -9.37 -2.26 -2.94
N LEU A 76 -10.05 -2.58 -4.05
CA LEU A 76 -10.11 -1.74 -5.24
C LEU A 76 -11.29 -0.78 -5.05
N LEU A 77 -11.01 0.51 -4.91
CA LEU A 77 -12.00 1.52 -4.50
C LEU A 77 -12.18 2.59 -5.57
N ASP A 78 -13.35 2.65 -6.17
CA ASP A 78 -13.70 3.78 -7.03
C ASP A 78 -13.84 5.07 -6.23
N ILE A 79 -13.45 6.18 -6.85
CA ILE A 79 -13.60 7.52 -6.28
C ILE A 79 -15.06 7.95 -6.34
N GLN A 80 -15.72 7.78 -7.48
CA GLN A 80 -17.05 8.31 -7.74
C GLN A 80 -18.11 7.22 -7.60
N MET A 81 -18.80 7.22 -6.49
CA MET A 81 -19.90 6.31 -6.20
C MET A 81 -21.08 7.06 -5.57
N PRO A 82 -22.34 6.62 -5.78
CA PRO A 82 -23.51 7.20 -5.13
C PRO A 82 -23.51 6.93 -3.62
N VAL A 83 -24.33 7.64 -2.87
CA VAL A 83 -24.55 7.50 -1.42
C VAL A 83 -23.31 7.88 -0.60
N MET A 84 -22.19 7.23 -0.80
CA MET A 84 -20.88 7.54 -0.19
C MET A 84 -19.81 7.26 -1.22
N ASP A 85 -19.03 8.29 -1.54
CA ASP A 85 -17.91 8.23 -2.48
C ASP A 85 -16.65 7.61 -1.84
N GLY A 86 -15.67 7.26 -2.69
CA GLY A 86 -14.43 6.65 -2.22
C GLY A 86 -13.55 7.59 -1.41
N ILE A 87 -13.65 8.91 -1.63
CA ILE A 87 -12.88 9.93 -0.87
C ILE A 87 -13.35 9.96 0.58
N THR A 88 -14.66 9.86 0.79
CA THR A 88 -15.30 9.81 2.11
C THR A 88 -15.08 8.44 2.79
N ALA A 89 -15.14 7.35 2.02
CA ALA A 89 -14.97 6.00 2.56
C ALA A 89 -13.51 5.71 3.00
N LEU A 90 -12.51 6.22 2.27
CA LEU A 90 -11.10 5.93 2.52
C LEU A 90 -10.63 6.24 3.95
N PRO A 91 -10.88 7.43 4.54
CA PRO A 91 -10.48 7.72 5.91
C PRO A 91 -11.14 6.78 6.93
N GLU A 92 -12.41 6.42 6.72
CA GLU A 92 -13.13 5.49 7.61
C GLU A 92 -12.54 4.07 7.53
N ILE A 93 -12.15 3.61 6.32
CA ILE A 93 -11.46 2.33 6.15
C ILE A 93 -10.13 2.36 6.92
N LYS A 94 -9.31 3.39 6.71
CA LYS A 94 -7.99 3.49 7.33
C LYS A 94 -8.03 3.66 8.85
N LYS A 95 -9.08 4.26 9.37
CA LYS A 95 -9.31 4.41 10.81
C LYS A 95 -9.68 3.08 11.47
N ASN A 96 -10.59 2.32 10.86
CA ASN A 96 -11.18 1.13 11.48
C ASN A 96 -10.46 -0.18 11.07
N TRP A 97 -9.86 -0.22 9.88
CA TRP A 97 -9.13 -1.37 9.32
C TRP A 97 -7.78 -0.93 8.71
N PRO A 98 -6.82 -0.44 9.52
CA PRO A 98 -5.58 0.20 9.04
C PRO A 98 -4.68 -0.72 8.20
N ASN A 99 -4.80 -2.03 8.37
CA ASN A 99 -3.98 -3.02 7.66
C ASN A 99 -4.46 -3.30 6.24
N ILE A 100 -5.73 -3.00 5.93
CA ILE A 100 -6.28 -3.21 4.59
C ILE A 100 -5.62 -2.24 3.61
N LYS A 101 -5.11 -2.77 2.50
CA LYS A 101 -4.54 -1.95 1.43
C LYS A 101 -5.65 -1.41 0.54
N VAL A 102 -5.56 -0.13 0.16
CA VAL A 102 -6.57 0.52 -0.68
C VAL A 102 -5.92 1.04 -1.95
N VAL A 103 -6.30 0.46 -3.08
CA VAL A 103 -5.95 0.89 -4.43
C VAL A 103 -7.12 1.72 -4.96
N MET A 104 -6.92 3.02 -5.13
CA MET A 104 -7.93 3.91 -5.69
C MET A 104 -8.03 3.72 -7.20
N LEU A 105 -9.25 3.60 -7.71
CA LEU A 105 -9.54 3.53 -9.15
C LEU A 105 -10.35 4.76 -9.58
N THR A 106 -10.06 5.34 -10.75
CA THR A 106 -10.76 6.52 -11.21
C THR A 106 -10.70 6.69 -12.72
N MET A 107 -11.64 7.44 -13.27
CA MET A 107 -11.58 7.95 -14.65
C MET A 107 -10.87 9.31 -14.74
N LEU A 108 -10.58 9.97 -13.61
CA LEU A 108 -10.02 11.31 -13.57
C LEU A 108 -8.51 11.27 -13.30
N GLU A 109 -7.73 12.05 -14.07
CA GLU A 109 -6.29 12.23 -13.87
C GLU A 109 -6.01 13.61 -13.25
N ASP A 110 -6.47 13.84 -12.03
CA ASP A 110 -6.19 15.07 -11.30
C ASP A 110 -5.04 14.86 -10.30
N HIS A 111 -3.89 15.50 -10.58
CA HIS A 111 -2.69 15.40 -9.74
C HIS A 111 -2.91 15.89 -8.30
N SER A 112 -3.78 16.87 -8.09
CA SER A 112 -4.09 17.39 -6.74
C SER A 112 -4.87 16.35 -5.94
N MET A 113 -5.80 15.66 -6.59
CA MET A 113 -6.59 14.59 -6.03
C MET A 113 -5.72 13.38 -5.65
N ILE A 114 -4.78 12.99 -6.52
CA ILE A 114 -3.84 11.88 -6.25
C ILE A 114 -3.10 12.13 -4.95
N THR A 115 -2.50 13.33 -4.80
CA THR A 115 -1.74 13.68 -3.59
C THR A 115 -2.63 13.62 -2.35
N LYS A 116 -3.83 14.19 -2.42
CA LYS A 116 -4.79 14.17 -1.30
C LYS A 116 -5.17 12.75 -0.89
N LEU A 117 -5.44 11.87 -1.84
CA LEU A 117 -5.80 10.48 -1.55
C LEU A 117 -4.64 9.69 -0.92
N MET A 118 -3.42 9.93 -1.40
CA MET A 118 -2.23 9.32 -0.79
C MET A 118 -2.01 9.83 0.64
N GLU A 119 -2.22 11.13 0.90
CA GLU A 119 -2.18 11.71 2.26
C GLU A 119 -3.28 11.13 3.17
N LEU A 120 -4.45 10.79 2.64
CA LEU A 120 -5.54 10.14 3.36
C LEU A 120 -5.29 8.66 3.63
N GLY A 121 -4.22 8.08 3.06
CA GLY A 121 -3.79 6.71 3.34
C GLY A 121 -4.03 5.72 2.21
N ALA A 122 -4.38 6.14 1.00
CA ALA A 122 -4.39 5.25 -0.15
C ALA A 122 -3.00 4.61 -0.35
N ASN A 123 -2.98 3.35 -0.77
CA ASN A 123 -1.75 2.61 -1.03
C ASN A 123 -1.33 2.70 -2.51
N SER A 124 -2.28 2.98 -3.39
CA SER A 124 -2.03 3.23 -4.81
C SER A 124 -3.18 4.02 -5.43
N TYR A 125 -2.92 4.55 -6.62
CA TYR A 125 -3.89 5.25 -7.44
C TYR A 125 -3.68 4.85 -8.91
N LEU A 126 -4.74 4.35 -9.55
CA LEU A 126 -4.75 3.88 -10.92
C LEU A 126 -5.93 4.50 -11.71
N SER A 127 -5.72 4.67 -13.00
CA SER A 127 -6.84 4.93 -13.92
C SER A 127 -7.68 3.66 -14.12
N LYS A 128 -9.00 3.79 -14.20
CA LYS A 128 -9.89 2.68 -14.63
C LYS A 128 -9.59 2.18 -16.04
N THR A 129 -8.86 2.97 -16.84
CA THR A 129 -8.39 2.60 -18.17
C THR A 129 -7.06 1.84 -18.15
N SER A 130 -6.46 1.64 -16.99
CA SER A 130 -5.22 0.86 -16.86
C SER A 130 -5.44 -0.59 -17.27
N ASP A 131 -4.42 -1.19 -17.88
CA ASP A 131 -4.43 -2.61 -18.21
C ASP A 131 -4.60 -3.45 -16.94
N ILE A 132 -5.27 -4.59 -17.07
CA ILE A 132 -5.53 -5.50 -15.94
C ILE A 132 -4.24 -5.99 -15.30
N GLU A 133 -3.16 -6.12 -16.06
CA GLU A 133 -1.85 -6.52 -15.53
C GLU A 133 -1.28 -5.47 -14.57
N VAL A 134 -1.50 -4.17 -14.85
CA VAL A 134 -1.10 -3.07 -13.96
C VAL A 134 -1.92 -3.08 -12.66
N ILE A 135 -3.24 -3.34 -12.77
CA ILE A 135 -4.12 -3.50 -11.60
C ILE A 135 -3.66 -4.69 -10.75
N TYR A 136 -3.36 -5.82 -11.38
CA TYR A 136 -2.86 -7.01 -10.71
C TYR A 136 -1.51 -6.77 -10.02
N GLU A 137 -0.57 -6.10 -10.70
CA GLU A 137 0.73 -5.73 -10.14
C GLU A 137 0.56 -4.80 -8.94
N ALA A 138 -0.33 -3.81 -9.02
CA ALA A 138 -0.62 -2.90 -7.91
C ALA A 138 -1.20 -3.64 -6.70
N ILE A 139 -2.10 -4.62 -6.90
CA ILE A 139 -2.64 -5.46 -5.84
C ILE A 139 -1.51 -6.18 -5.12
N LYS A 140 -0.63 -6.87 -5.85
CA LYS A 140 0.48 -7.64 -5.27
C LYS A 140 1.47 -6.74 -4.56
N THR A 141 1.91 -5.68 -5.22
CA THR A 141 2.90 -4.77 -4.66
C THR A 141 2.35 -4.06 -3.41
N CYS A 142 1.09 -3.61 -3.41
CA CYS A 142 0.48 -3.04 -2.22
C CYS A 142 0.38 -4.06 -1.07
N PHE A 143 0.06 -5.31 -1.36
CA PHE A 143 -0.01 -6.37 -0.35
C PHE A 143 1.37 -6.69 0.25
N GLU A 144 2.41 -6.82 -0.59
CA GLU A 144 3.77 -7.22 -0.20
C GLU A 144 4.61 -6.06 0.37
N GLN A 145 4.46 -4.85 -0.21
CA GLN A 145 5.36 -3.71 0.01
C GLN A 145 4.65 -2.45 0.51
N ASP A 146 3.35 -2.53 0.82
CA ASP A 146 2.48 -1.44 1.26
C ASP A 146 2.03 -0.46 0.17
N TYR A 147 2.84 -0.11 -0.80
CA TYR A 147 2.56 0.93 -1.80
C TYR A 147 2.96 0.51 -3.21
N PHE A 148 2.16 0.94 -4.18
CA PHE A 148 2.50 0.88 -5.59
C PHE A 148 2.42 2.28 -6.19
N PHE A 149 3.54 2.75 -6.75
CA PHE A 149 3.65 4.05 -7.40
C PHE A 149 3.87 3.85 -8.90
N ASN A 150 2.92 4.33 -9.70
CA ASN A 150 3.08 4.40 -11.15
C ASN A 150 3.57 5.78 -11.60
N ALA A 151 3.76 5.97 -12.91
CA ALA A 151 4.20 7.24 -13.46
C ALA A 151 3.28 8.43 -13.10
N LEU A 152 1.96 8.20 -12.98
CA LEU A 152 0.98 9.22 -12.58
C LEU A 152 1.15 9.64 -11.13
N THR A 153 1.24 8.67 -10.21
CA THR A 153 1.44 8.94 -8.78
C THR A 153 2.78 9.63 -8.54
N ASN A 154 3.86 9.17 -9.17
CA ASN A 154 5.18 9.79 -9.08
C ASN A 154 5.16 11.23 -9.59
N LYS A 155 4.55 11.48 -10.76
CA LYS A 155 4.43 12.83 -11.33
C LYS A 155 3.60 13.76 -10.45
N ALA A 156 2.47 13.29 -9.91
CA ALA A 156 1.61 14.07 -9.02
C ALA A 156 2.35 14.48 -7.74
N LEU A 157 3.04 13.54 -7.10
CA LEU A 157 3.83 13.79 -5.90
C LEU A 157 4.95 14.79 -6.17
N LEU A 158 5.72 14.62 -7.26
CA LEU A 158 6.79 15.54 -7.64
C LEU A 158 6.27 16.96 -7.99
N THR A 159 5.12 17.06 -8.66
CA THR A 159 4.51 18.35 -9.02
C THR A 159 4.07 19.10 -7.77
N ASN A 160 3.45 18.41 -6.82
CA ASN A 160 3.03 19.00 -5.54
C ASN A 160 4.24 19.50 -4.73
N LEU A 161 5.34 18.75 -4.72
CA LEU A 161 6.59 19.15 -4.07
C LEU A 161 7.16 20.44 -4.69
N LYS A 162 7.17 20.57 -6.02
CA LYS A 162 7.63 21.77 -6.71
C LYS A 162 6.74 22.99 -6.41
N GLN A 163 5.42 22.81 -6.39
CA GLN A 163 4.48 23.89 -6.07
C GLN A 163 4.59 24.38 -4.62
N ARG A 164 4.78 23.48 -3.67
CA ARG A 164 4.99 23.82 -2.25
C ARG A 164 6.30 24.59 -2.03
N ASN A 165 7.34 24.34 -2.82
CA ASN A 165 8.61 25.07 -2.75
C ASN A 165 8.53 26.49 -3.35
N HIS A 166 7.53 26.81 -4.18
CA HIS A 166 7.30 28.14 -4.75
C HIS A 166 6.38 29.05 -3.92
N LEU A 167 5.67 28.48 -2.95
CA LEU A 167 4.91 29.27 -1.98
C LEU A 167 5.88 29.66 -0.86
N SER A 168 6.21 30.95 -0.80
CA SER A 168 7.10 31.64 0.14
C SER A 168 7.19 31.01 1.54
N PRO A 169 8.33 31.17 2.23
CA PRO A 169 8.53 30.67 3.59
C PRO A 169 7.71 31.49 4.58
N GLN A 170 6.39 31.35 4.58
CA GLN A 170 5.63 31.69 5.76
C GLN A 170 5.99 30.64 6.82
N LYS A 171 6.72 31.10 7.82
CA LYS A 171 7.04 30.41 9.07
C LYS A 171 5.78 29.76 9.66
N VAL A 172 5.44 28.58 9.20
CA VAL A 172 4.79 27.61 10.07
C VAL A 172 5.94 27.08 10.94
N VAL A 173 6.00 27.53 12.17
CA VAL A 173 6.80 26.93 13.24
C VAL A 173 6.21 25.52 13.44
N GLN A 174 6.53 24.60 12.53
CA GLN A 174 6.36 23.17 12.75
C GLN A 174 7.64 22.78 13.51
N GLN A 175 7.44 22.41 14.77
CA GLN A 175 8.50 21.73 15.55
C GLN A 175 9.06 20.63 14.68
N GLU A 176 10.34 20.73 14.35
CA GLU A 176 11.08 19.63 13.71
C GLU A 176 10.88 18.40 14.58
N ALA A 177 10.36 17.32 13.97
CA ALA A 177 10.18 16.09 14.70
C ALA A 177 11.55 15.63 15.18
N ASN A 178 11.71 15.52 16.50
CA ASN A 178 12.98 15.06 17.11
C ASN A 178 13.12 13.55 16.83
N LEU A 179 13.69 13.23 15.64
CA LEU A 179 13.97 11.88 15.19
C LEU A 179 15.37 11.48 15.68
N ASN A 180 15.47 10.31 16.29
CA ASN A 180 16.79 9.75 16.62
C ASN A 180 17.44 9.14 15.36
N ASP A 181 18.75 8.84 15.44
CA ASP A 181 19.53 8.33 14.30
C ASP A 181 18.92 7.08 13.67
N LYS A 182 18.37 6.18 14.47
CA LYS A 182 17.73 4.95 14.00
C LYS A 182 16.40 5.21 13.27
N GLU A 183 15.60 6.13 13.78
CA GLU A 183 14.36 6.60 13.14
C GLU A 183 14.67 7.33 11.84
N MET A 184 15.71 8.14 11.81
CA MET A 184 16.19 8.84 10.62
C MET A 184 16.69 7.87 9.55
N LEU A 185 17.50 6.88 9.94
CA LEU A 185 18.00 5.84 9.03
C LEU A 185 16.85 5.05 8.40
N ILE A 186 15.89 4.60 9.22
CA ILE A 186 14.72 3.86 8.70
C ILE A 186 13.91 4.74 7.75
N LEU A 187 13.71 6.02 8.05
CA LEU A 187 13.01 6.94 7.17
C LEU A 187 13.75 7.12 5.82
N LYS A 188 15.08 7.24 5.83
CA LYS A 188 15.91 7.29 4.61
C LYS A 188 15.76 6.01 3.78
N LEU A 189 15.84 4.83 4.41
CA LEU A 189 15.70 3.53 3.74
C LEU A 189 14.30 3.34 3.13
N MET A 190 13.24 3.83 3.79
CA MET A 190 11.88 3.82 3.24
C MET A 190 11.76 4.67 1.96
N CYS A 191 12.49 5.78 1.88
CA CYS A 191 12.53 6.61 0.68
C CYS A 191 13.31 5.97 -0.47
N GLY A 192 14.19 5.01 -0.18
CA GLY A 192 15.00 4.25 -1.15
C GLY A 192 14.31 3.00 -1.71
N GLU A 193 12.97 2.95 -1.70
CA GLU A 193 12.16 1.84 -2.26
C GLU A 193 12.45 0.46 -1.61
N LYS A 194 12.95 0.44 -0.38
CA LYS A 194 13.22 -0.80 0.35
C LYS A 194 11.95 -1.35 1.01
N THR A 195 11.75 -2.65 0.89
CA THR A 195 10.68 -3.37 1.58
C THR A 195 10.93 -3.38 3.09
N THR A 196 9.88 -3.57 3.89
CA THR A 196 10.01 -3.70 5.35
C THR A 196 11.00 -4.79 5.76
N LYS A 197 11.07 -5.90 4.99
CA LYS A 197 12.01 -7.00 5.24
C LYS A 197 13.45 -6.59 4.95
N GLU A 198 13.70 -5.96 3.81
CA GLU A 198 15.05 -5.45 3.47
C GLU A 198 15.54 -4.42 4.48
N ILE A 199 14.64 -3.50 4.90
CA ILE A 199 14.98 -2.53 5.95
C ILE A 199 15.34 -3.25 7.25
N ALA A 200 14.54 -4.24 7.65
CA ALA A 200 14.78 -5.02 8.86
C ALA A 200 16.15 -5.72 8.83
N ASP A 201 16.49 -6.34 7.70
CA ASP A 201 17.78 -7.00 7.47
C ASP A 201 18.94 -5.98 7.51
N MET A 202 18.79 -4.78 6.92
CA MET A 202 19.82 -3.74 6.88
C MET A 202 20.10 -3.08 8.23
N VAL A 203 19.10 -3.01 9.12
CA VAL A 203 19.22 -2.34 10.44
C VAL A 203 19.28 -3.33 11.59
N ASP A 204 19.40 -4.63 11.32
CA ASP A 204 19.45 -5.73 12.30
C ASP A 204 18.26 -5.69 13.27
N LEU A 205 17.05 -5.66 12.70
CA LEU A 205 15.79 -5.65 13.44
C LEU A 205 14.81 -6.69 12.89
N SER A 206 13.77 -7.01 13.67
CA SER A 206 12.64 -7.76 13.12
C SER A 206 11.76 -6.86 12.24
N PRO A 207 11.07 -7.42 11.20
CA PRO A 207 10.08 -6.67 10.43
C PRO A 207 9.01 -6.01 11.30
N ARG A 208 8.57 -6.69 12.36
CA ARG A 208 7.62 -6.15 13.34
C ARG A 208 8.16 -4.91 14.07
N THR A 209 9.45 -4.90 14.38
CA THR A 209 10.09 -3.74 15.02
C THR A 209 10.17 -2.56 14.05
N VAL A 210 10.46 -2.81 12.77
CA VAL A 210 10.46 -1.77 11.73
C VAL A 210 9.07 -1.16 11.59
N GLU A 211 8.00 -1.97 11.55
CA GLU A 211 6.61 -1.48 11.51
C GLU A 211 6.29 -0.59 12.74
N ALA A 212 6.67 -1.01 13.94
CA ALA A 212 6.45 -0.21 15.13
C ALA A 212 7.18 1.15 15.08
N ILE A 213 8.39 1.18 14.49
CA ILE A 213 9.14 2.43 14.28
C ILE A 213 8.46 3.30 13.21
N ARG A 214 7.92 2.72 12.14
CA ARG A 214 7.13 3.44 11.12
C ARG A 214 5.91 4.13 11.73
N ASP A 215 5.18 3.43 12.60
CA ASP A 215 4.03 4.02 13.29
C ASP A 215 4.43 5.15 14.23
N LYS A 216 5.54 4.98 14.95
CA LYS A 216 6.11 6.03 15.79
C LYS A 216 6.58 7.24 14.98
N LEU A 217 7.17 7.01 13.79
CA LEU A 217 7.52 8.07 12.84
C LEU A 217 6.29 8.85 12.39
N LYS A 218 5.18 8.18 12.05
CA LYS A 218 3.92 8.85 11.71
C LYS A 218 3.44 9.77 12.82
N VAL A 219 3.47 9.30 14.06
CA VAL A 219 3.07 10.13 15.22
C VAL A 219 3.98 11.34 15.39
N LYS A 220 5.32 11.14 15.33
CA LYS A 220 6.29 12.23 15.52
C LYS A 220 6.24 13.29 14.42
N THR A 221 6.05 12.87 13.17
CA THR A 221 6.06 13.76 12.00
C THR A 221 4.69 14.34 11.68
N GLY A 222 3.62 13.84 12.31
CA GLY A 222 2.24 14.17 11.96
C GLY A 222 1.77 13.54 10.62
N ALA A 223 2.57 12.65 10.04
CA ALA A 223 2.22 11.95 8.81
C ALA A 223 1.11 10.92 9.06
N LYS A 224 0.11 10.88 8.19
CA LYS A 224 -1.02 9.94 8.30
C LYS A 224 -0.77 8.61 7.56
N SER A 225 0.24 8.59 6.71
CA SER A 225 0.56 7.43 5.85
C SER A 225 2.07 7.33 5.61
N THR A 226 2.54 6.23 5.03
CA THR A 226 3.93 6.09 4.59
C THR A 226 4.26 7.08 3.48
N ALA A 227 3.32 7.34 2.55
CA ALA A 227 3.47 8.42 1.57
C ALA A 227 3.68 9.78 2.27
N GLY A 228 2.94 10.04 3.35
CA GLY A 228 3.14 11.23 4.20
C GLY A 228 4.53 11.29 4.84
N LEU A 229 5.09 10.15 5.26
CA LEU A 229 6.47 10.08 5.77
C LEU A 229 7.51 10.40 4.70
N ILE A 230 7.34 9.85 3.49
CA ILE A 230 8.22 10.14 2.35
C ILE A 230 8.13 11.64 2.00
N MET A 231 6.92 12.19 1.97
CA MET A 231 6.69 13.63 1.76
C MET A 231 7.37 14.49 2.84
N TYR A 232 7.30 14.04 4.11
CA TYR A 232 8.00 14.69 5.22
C TYR A 232 9.51 14.67 4.99
N ALA A 233 10.09 13.51 4.65
CA ALA A 233 11.52 13.36 4.41
C ALA A 233 12.03 14.27 3.28
N VAL A 234 11.28 14.37 2.18
CA VAL A 234 11.61 15.26 1.06
C VAL A 234 11.49 16.73 1.46
N LYS A 235 10.43 17.12 2.17
CA LYS A 235 10.19 18.51 2.62
C LYS A 235 11.30 19.01 3.54
N HIS A 236 11.87 18.13 4.38
CA HIS A 236 12.91 18.46 5.34
C HIS A 236 14.32 18.13 4.85
N ASN A 237 14.49 17.86 3.53
CA ASN A 237 15.77 17.53 2.86
C ASN A 237 16.54 16.36 3.52
N ILE A 238 15.86 15.45 4.18
CA ILE A 238 16.46 14.32 4.91
C ILE A 238 17.25 13.39 3.96
N LEU A 239 16.92 13.39 2.66
CA LEU A 239 17.58 12.56 1.65
C LEU A 239 18.92 13.11 1.15
N ASN A 240 19.21 14.39 1.34
CA ASN A 240 20.41 15.05 0.83
C ASN A 240 21.59 15.05 1.84
N GLU A 241 21.39 14.55 3.04
CA GLU A 241 22.49 14.33 3.97
C GLU A 241 23.15 12.99 3.63
N GLU A 242 24.37 13.06 3.07
CA GLU A 242 25.23 11.90 2.81
C GLU A 242 25.42 11.09 4.11
N ILE A 243 25.34 9.76 3.96
CA ILE A 243 25.60 8.77 5.01
C ILE A 243 27.10 8.63 5.20
#